data_9a510a89e6514e0f8672d8213f056cef
#
_entry.id   9a510a89e6514e0f8672d8213f056cef
#
_cell.length_a   1.000
_cell.length_b   1.000
_cell.length_c   1.000
_cell.angle_alpha   90.00
_cell.angle_beta   90.00
_cell.angle_gamma   90.00
#
_symmetry.space_group_name_H-M   'P 1'
#
loop_
_entity.id
_entity.type
_entity.pdbx_description
1 polymer ?
#
loop_
_entity_poly.entity_id
_entity_poly.type
_entity_poly.pdbx_seq_one_letter_code
_entity_poly.pdbx_strand_id
1 'polypeptide(L)'
;MGKNSYRAQLNYYDSEWGWKSEGTASQGQWDGTGVRTGVLYFPGLAALKGKIINGVKLTVTTGQTGYGTATTKTVYIYNSASQGGIKTSLNAGHRTGNALGSCKAPMWDNTKTFDAAFMAASIAAGHDTYCIYNGSSYTDYLKWTAVTLEVDWQEPATQPSLSVSTVEMGKSVTINTPAVNNAYRHTLRYAFGGASGTIATGIASSVSWTPPVSLANQIPSATAGSGTIYCDTYSGSTLLGTKSVSITLTVPGSVVPSAGTLSAALAEDTSGTGLYVKGMGKAKLTLSGASGAYGSSITSYTITGGGWAATNGALTTGTLASAGNITFTATVTDSRGRKASTTRTISVIDYTKPGVAVCDVYRCDADGNRKKAGTYFAVEINASYSAITGNTLSITARYKKQSESSYGTAANVTNNGKTVLGGGNIGASTTYDVLVTVADKYNSLLIQRTLSTKSVLQSFKRSAGAAIGKVAELANWLDVAWNTRIRGNLHVNGGVANGGATNQSTNDLLLIDTGDPY
;
A
#
# COMPACT_ATOMS: atom_id res chain seq x y z
N MET A 1 9.85 27.12 44.85
CA MET A 1 11.13 27.22 45.57
C MET A 1 10.84 27.40 47.02
N GLY A 2 11.47 26.67 47.90
CA GLY A 2 11.36 26.79 49.32
C GLY A 2 12.75 26.97 49.96
N LYS A 3 12.81 27.69 51.07
CA LYS A 3 14.00 27.78 51.92
C LYS A 3 13.59 27.45 53.32
N ASN A 4 14.18 26.41 53.88
CA ASN A 4 13.87 25.93 55.18
C ASN A 4 15.16 25.89 56.04
N SER A 5 15.01 26.13 57.34
CA SER A 5 16.07 26.01 58.32
C SER A 5 15.72 24.91 59.30
N TYR A 6 16.69 24.03 59.50
CA TYR A 6 16.56 22.86 60.39
C TYR A 6 17.59 22.91 61.49
N ARG A 7 17.17 22.88 62.72
CA ARG A 7 18.08 22.81 63.89
C ARG A 7 18.30 21.35 64.26
N ALA A 8 19.56 20.96 64.37
CA ALA A 8 19.92 19.60 64.74
C ALA A 8 19.67 19.32 66.22
N GLN A 9 19.17 18.09 66.47
CA GLN A 9 19.37 17.44 67.77
C GLN A 9 20.75 16.81 67.77
N LEU A 10 21.51 17.03 68.83
CA LEU A 10 22.92 16.68 68.90
C LEU A 10 23.16 15.63 69.97
N ASN A 11 23.84 14.57 69.62
CA ASN A 11 24.34 13.51 70.54
C ASN A 11 25.71 13.01 70.04
N TYR A 12 26.35 12.20 70.85
CA TYR A 12 27.55 11.47 70.40
C TYR A 12 27.58 10.08 71.03
N TYR A 13 28.29 9.19 70.30
CA TYR A 13 28.67 7.87 70.81
C TYR A 13 30.13 7.92 71.24
N ASP A 14 30.42 7.44 72.42
CA ASP A 14 31.74 7.28 72.98
C ASP A 14 32.06 5.77 73.02
N SER A 15 33.20 5.38 72.45
CA SER A 15 33.54 3.95 72.32
C SER A 15 33.77 3.26 73.67
N GLU A 16 34.03 3.99 74.73
CA GLU A 16 34.21 3.48 76.09
C GLU A 16 32.94 3.64 76.91
N TRP A 17 32.30 4.79 76.86
CA TRP A 17 31.19 5.16 77.73
C TRP A 17 29.79 5.04 77.10
N GLY A 18 29.71 4.63 75.86
CA GLY A 18 28.44 4.49 75.12
C GLY A 18 27.79 5.83 74.77
N TRP A 19 26.48 5.81 74.61
CA TRP A 19 25.69 6.99 74.22
C TRP A 19 25.63 8.06 75.27
N LYS A 20 25.81 9.30 74.83
CA LYS A 20 25.73 10.50 75.64
C LYS A 20 24.72 11.50 75.04
N SER A 21 23.66 11.83 75.80
CA SER A 21 22.61 12.76 75.43
C SER A 21 22.81 14.11 76.09
N GLU A 22 23.95 14.75 75.84
CA GLU A 22 24.36 16.02 76.44
C GLU A 22 23.92 17.26 75.65
N GLY A 23 23.11 17.06 74.56
CA GLY A 23 22.72 18.15 73.66
C GLY A 23 23.91 18.68 72.82
N THR A 24 24.98 17.89 72.69
CA THR A 24 26.19 18.25 71.93
C THR A 24 26.62 17.08 71.06
N ALA A 25 27.22 17.39 69.93
CA ALA A 25 27.86 16.39 69.05
C ALA A 25 29.38 16.50 69.21
N SER A 26 30.01 15.48 69.83
CA SER A 26 31.44 15.45 70.05
C SER A 26 32.08 14.40 69.14
N GLN A 27 33.29 14.66 68.66
CA GLN A 27 34.12 13.76 67.87
C GLN A 27 35.58 13.76 68.35
N GLY A 28 36.35 12.75 67.99
CA GLY A 28 37.73 12.56 68.44
C GLY A 28 37.83 11.95 69.86
N GLN A 29 38.98 12.05 70.53
CA GLN A 29 39.22 11.54 71.86
C GLN A 29 39.35 12.73 72.85
N TRP A 30 38.69 12.68 74.03
CA TRP A 30 38.73 13.80 74.99
C TRP A 30 39.82 13.66 76.02
N ASP A 31 39.89 12.58 76.70
CA ASP A 31 40.68 12.41 77.92
C ASP A 31 41.62 11.18 77.88
N GLY A 32 41.98 10.74 76.69
CA GLY A 32 42.78 9.56 76.49
C GLY A 32 41.98 8.23 76.57
N THR A 33 40.67 8.33 76.67
CA THR A 33 39.76 7.19 76.76
C THR A 33 39.01 6.96 75.43
N GLY A 34 37.73 6.82 75.41
CA GLY A 34 36.94 6.44 74.24
C GLY A 34 36.98 7.44 73.09
N VAL A 35 36.92 6.89 71.90
CA VAL A 35 36.80 7.67 70.63
C VAL A 35 35.33 8.05 70.40
N ARG A 36 35.04 9.33 70.13
CA ARG A 36 33.72 9.88 69.94
C ARG A 36 33.36 10.06 68.49
N THR A 37 32.10 9.74 68.18
CA THR A 37 31.46 10.02 66.92
C THR A 37 30.23 10.85 67.20
N GLY A 38 30.21 12.12 66.73
CA GLY A 38 29.02 12.98 66.88
C GLY A 38 27.91 12.61 65.91
N VAL A 39 26.68 12.74 66.36
CA VAL A 39 25.47 12.48 65.57
C VAL A 39 24.59 13.68 65.53
N LEU A 40 24.15 14.03 64.36
CA LEU A 40 23.31 15.18 64.01
C LEU A 40 21.99 14.66 63.44
N TYR A 41 20.90 14.85 64.11
CA TYR A 41 19.57 14.58 63.59
C TYR A 41 18.84 15.90 63.30
N PHE A 42 18.34 16.08 62.07
CA PHE A 42 17.58 17.25 61.64
C PHE A 42 16.10 16.89 61.51
N PRO A 43 15.29 17.12 62.54
CA PRO A 43 13.85 16.83 62.47
C PRO A 43 13.17 17.52 61.30
N GLY A 44 12.40 16.77 60.52
CA GLY A 44 11.66 17.27 59.35
C GLY A 44 12.44 17.36 58.06
N LEU A 45 13.79 17.17 58.06
CA LEU A 45 14.61 17.23 56.85
C LEU A 45 14.25 16.15 55.84
N ALA A 46 13.84 14.95 56.28
CA ALA A 46 13.40 13.85 55.45
C ALA A 46 12.20 14.20 54.53
N ALA A 47 11.42 15.22 54.86
CA ALA A 47 10.34 15.73 54.03
C ALA A 47 10.84 16.30 52.67
N LEU A 48 12.16 16.56 52.53
CA LEU A 48 12.77 16.98 51.28
C LEU A 48 13.15 15.82 50.38
N LYS A 49 12.79 14.58 50.69
CA LYS A 49 12.98 13.43 49.82
C LYS A 49 12.33 13.66 48.47
N GLY A 50 13.09 13.43 47.40
CA GLY A 50 12.64 13.61 46.00
C GLY A 50 12.59 15.05 45.54
N LYS A 51 12.92 16.05 46.38
CA LYS A 51 13.04 17.46 45.98
C LYS A 51 14.37 17.70 45.29
N ILE A 52 14.43 18.77 44.45
CA ILE A 52 15.68 19.27 43.90
C ILE A 52 16.28 20.23 44.95
N ILE A 53 17.47 19.91 45.43
CA ILE A 53 18.18 20.73 46.42
C ILE A 53 19.10 21.68 45.65
N ASN A 54 18.80 22.99 45.73
CA ASN A 54 19.51 24.03 44.99
C ASN A 54 20.70 24.60 45.78
N GLY A 55 20.63 24.52 47.12
CA GLY A 55 21.72 25.01 47.98
C GLY A 55 21.58 24.48 49.39
N VAL A 56 22.69 24.26 50.06
CA VAL A 56 22.77 23.80 51.43
C VAL A 56 23.82 24.62 52.18
N LYS A 57 23.44 25.26 53.28
CA LYS A 57 24.34 25.95 54.19
C LYS A 57 24.31 25.30 55.57
N LEU A 58 25.46 24.92 56.07
CA LEU A 58 25.65 24.37 57.40
C LEU A 58 26.29 25.43 58.34
N THR A 59 25.58 25.81 59.37
CA THR A 59 26.07 26.69 60.41
C THR A 59 26.36 25.87 61.67
N VAL A 60 27.57 25.91 62.11
CA VAL A 60 28.00 25.19 63.33
C VAL A 60 28.52 26.17 64.38
N THR A 61 28.15 25.95 65.64
CA THR A 61 28.75 26.61 66.79
C THR A 61 29.52 25.57 67.56
N THR A 62 30.75 25.88 67.82
CA THR A 62 31.67 24.98 68.59
C THR A 62 31.75 25.46 70.05
N GLY A 63 31.84 24.54 70.97
CA GLY A 63 32.20 24.79 72.32
C GLY A 63 33.66 24.38 72.56
N GLN A 64 33.86 23.63 73.64
CA GLN A 64 35.20 23.17 74.00
C GLN A 64 35.85 22.33 72.88
N THR A 65 37.15 22.50 72.67
CA THR A 65 37.92 21.77 71.67
C THR A 65 39.14 21.15 72.33
N GLY A 66 39.76 20.16 71.66
CA GLY A 66 40.99 19.53 72.13
C GLY A 66 42.21 20.46 72.07
N TYR A 67 43.28 20.06 72.68
CA TYR A 67 44.52 20.85 72.75
C TYR A 67 45.13 21.03 71.35
N GLY A 68 45.65 22.24 71.13
CA GLY A 68 46.35 22.61 69.90
C GLY A 68 46.24 24.09 69.59
N THR A 69 47.13 24.61 68.75
CA THR A 69 47.21 26.04 68.33
C THR A 69 46.40 26.31 67.05
N ALA A 70 45.78 25.30 66.46
CA ALA A 70 45.02 25.45 65.23
C ALA A 70 43.71 26.21 65.50
N THR A 71 43.34 27.16 64.61
CA THR A 71 42.12 27.95 64.71
C THR A 71 40.90 27.26 64.09
N THR A 72 41.12 26.20 63.29
CA THR A 72 40.07 25.40 62.66
C THR A 72 40.47 23.92 62.61
N LYS A 73 39.48 23.04 62.61
CA LYS A 73 39.68 21.61 62.33
C LYS A 73 38.81 21.14 61.17
N THR A 74 39.33 20.27 60.32
CA THR A 74 38.56 19.59 59.28
C THR A 74 37.71 18.53 59.94
N VAL A 75 36.40 18.56 59.69
CA VAL A 75 35.40 17.58 60.14
C VAL A 75 34.75 16.97 58.93
N TYR A 76 34.75 15.66 58.83
CA TYR A 76 34.09 14.91 57.77
C TYR A 76 32.66 14.59 58.21
N ILE A 77 31.70 14.68 57.26
CA ILE A 77 30.29 14.42 57.45
C ILE A 77 29.93 13.15 56.66
N TYR A 78 29.28 12.25 57.33
CA TYR A 78 28.86 10.95 56.79
C TYR A 78 27.34 10.79 56.93
N ASN A 79 26.72 9.96 56.11
CA ASN A 79 25.38 9.46 56.41
C ASN A 79 25.42 8.60 57.66
N SER A 80 24.36 8.65 58.50
CA SER A 80 24.13 7.73 59.56
C SER A 80 23.58 6.39 59.03
N ALA A 81 23.98 5.28 59.64
CA ALA A 81 23.39 3.97 59.39
C ALA A 81 21.91 3.90 59.78
N SER A 82 21.44 4.82 60.60
CA SER A 82 20.04 4.98 61.00
C SER A 82 19.53 6.37 60.65
N GLN A 83 18.35 6.41 60.07
CA GLN A 83 17.63 7.64 59.74
C GLN A 83 16.39 7.79 60.60
N GLY A 84 15.80 8.98 60.68
CA GLY A 84 14.57 9.26 61.42
C GLY A 84 14.80 9.47 62.92
N GLY A 85 16.01 9.82 63.35
CA GLY A 85 16.33 10.12 64.76
C GLY A 85 17.63 9.49 65.24
N ILE A 86 18.04 9.88 66.42
CA ILE A 86 19.21 9.34 67.11
C ILE A 86 18.83 8.03 67.81
N LYS A 87 19.37 6.93 67.36
CA LYS A 87 19.08 5.60 67.92
C LYS A 87 20.26 5.11 68.77
N THR A 88 20.02 5.06 70.04
CA THR A 88 21.02 4.65 71.05
C THR A 88 21.34 3.13 71.05
N SER A 89 20.62 2.35 70.23
CA SER A 89 20.89 0.91 70.04
C SER A 89 22.06 0.60 69.07
N LEU A 90 22.57 1.61 68.37
CA LEU A 90 23.69 1.41 67.44
C LEU A 90 25.01 1.64 68.16
N ASN A 91 26.00 0.77 67.96
CA ASN A 91 27.38 0.88 68.48
C ASN A 91 28.21 1.79 67.58
N ALA A 92 29.56 1.83 67.72
CA ALA A 92 30.49 2.70 67.02
C ALA A 92 30.41 2.76 65.48
N GLY A 93 29.58 1.93 64.86
CA GLY A 93 29.37 1.83 63.42
C GLY A 93 28.31 2.74 62.84
N HIS A 94 27.94 3.86 63.45
CA HIS A 94 26.87 4.76 62.95
C HIS A 94 27.18 5.41 61.58
N ARG A 95 28.45 5.49 61.21
CA ARG A 95 28.86 6.01 59.92
C ARG A 95 28.69 4.97 58.83
N THR A 96 28.06 5.34 57.75
CA THR A 96 27.92 4.47 56.57
C THR A 96 28.64 5.08 55.34
N GLY A 97 29.33 4.21 54.63
CA GLY A 97 30.01 4.58 53.36
C GLY A 97 31.16 5.57 53.52
N ASN A 98 31.50 6.24 52.44
CA ASN A 98 32.48 7.30 52.42
C ASN A 98 31.91 8.61 52.97
N ALA A 99 32.78 9.51 53.43
CA ALA A 99 32.36 10.87 53.77
C ALA A 99 31.64 11.54 52.62
N LEU A 100 30.54 12.18 52.88
CA LEU A 100 29.84 13.03 51.89
C LEU A 100 30.69 14.24 51.51
N GLY A 101 31.41 14.78 52.48
CA GLY A 101 32.29 15.91 52.34
C GLY A 101 32.83 16.33 53.72
N SER A 102 33.47 17.49 53.75
CA SER A 102 34.07 18.04 54.99
C SER A 102 33.88 19.55 55.11
N CYS A 103 33.95 20.05 56.32
CA CYS A 103 34.04 21.45 56.61
C CYS A 103 35.20 21.74 57.55
N LYS A 104 35.76 22.96 57.48
CA LYS A 104 36.77 23.43 58.46
C LYS A 104 36.04 24.14 59.61
N ALA A 105 35.63 23.37 60.61
CA ALA A 105 34.94 23.87 61.77
C ALA A 105 35.83 24.82 62.59
N PRO A 106 35.29 25.90 63.14
CA PRO A 106 36.05 26.78 64.03
C PRO A 106 36.42 26.05 65.33
N MET A 107 37.39 26.62 66.08
CA MET A 107 37.75 26.19 67.42
C MET A 107 37.26 27.25 68.41
N TRP A 108 36.97 26.82 69.68
CA TRP A 108 36.70 27.69 70.80
C TRP A 108 35.50 28.64 70.62
N ASP A 109 34.34 28.23 71.08
CA ASP A 109 33.09 28.99 71.18
C ASP A 109 32.78 29.96 69.99
N ASN A 110 33.09 29.51 68.80
CA ASN A 110 32.87 30.25 67.54
C ASN A 110 31.75 29.63 66.72
N THR A 111 31.07 30.49 65.98
CA THR A 111 30.04 30.11 65.00
C THR A 111 30.55 30.39 63.57
N LYS A 112 30.36 29.43 62.66
CA LYS A 112 30.73 29.58 61.26
C LYS A 112 29.72 28.89 60.34
N THR A 113 29.41 29.53 59.24
CA THR A 113 28.57 28.97 58.15
C THR A 113 29.44 28.52 57.00
N PHE A 114 29.14 27.36 56.49
CA PHE A 114 29.80 26.69 55.35
C PHE A 114 28.81 26.44 54.24
N ASP A 115 29.29 26.47 53.00
CA ASP A 115 28.62 25.81 51.88
C ASP A 115 28.74 24.30 52.11
N ALA A 116 27.60 23.63 52.13
CA ALA A 116 27.49 22.20 52.33
C ALA A 116 26.78 21.49 51.16
N ALA A 117 26.99 21.96 49.94
CA ALA A 117 26.40 21.40 48.70
C ALA A 117 26.65 19.89 48.59
N PHE A 118 27.71 19.36 49.17
CA PHE A 118 27.99 17.91 49.22
C PHE A 118 26.92 17.10 49.95
N MET A 119 26.04 17.70 50.77
CA MET A 119 24.91 17.03 51.42
C MET A 119 23.68 16.95 50.54
N ALA A 120 23.63 17.69 49.43
CA ALA A 120 22.40 17.85 48.63
C ALA A 120 21.82 16.54 48.13
N ALA A 121 22.65 15.65 47.60
CA ALA A 121 22.19 14.34 47.11
C ALA A 121 21.64 13.45 48.25
N SER A 122 22.27 13.50 49.42
CA SER A 122 21.83 12.76 50.61
C SER A 122 20.49 13.31 51.12
N ILE A 123 20.31 14.62 51.18
CA ILE A 123 19.03 15.27 51.57
C ILE A 123 17.91 14.89 50.56
N ALA A 124 18.21 14.96 49.26
CA ALA A 124 17.27 14.55 48.20
C ALA A 124 16.90 13.05 48.30
N ALA A 125 17.79 12.21 48.79
CA ALA A 125 17.50 10.80 49.08
C ALA A 125 16.60 10.59 50.34
N GLY A 126 16.41 11.63 51.13
CA GLY A 126 15.57 11.64 52.32
C GLY A 126 16.34 11.34 53.62
N HIS A 127 17.65 11.49 53.61
CA HIS A 127 18.45 11.36 54.81
C HIS A 127 18.29 12.59 55.69
N ASP A 128 18.16 12.38 56.97
CA ASP A 128 17.94 13.42 58.01
C ASP A 128 18.90 13.29 59.18
N THR A 129 19.67 12.20 59.24
CA THR A 129 20.61 11.90 60.34
C THR A 129 22.00 11.67 59.77
N TYR A 130 22.96 12.40 60.31
CA TYR A 130 24.35 12.42 59.86
C TYR A 130 25.31 12.17 61.02
N CYS A 131 26.49 11.69 60.70
CA CYS A 131 27.60 11.56 61.64
C CYS A 131 28.75 12.50 61.33
N ILE A 132 29.37 13.02 62.35
CA ILE A 132 30.64 13.78 62.24
C ILE A 132 31.79 12.99 62.81
N TYR A 133 32.89 12.95 62.06
CA TYR A 133 34.10 12.25 62.51
C TYR A 133 35.32 12.87 61.81
N ASN A 134 36.44 12.97 62.52
CA ASN A 134 37.71 13.45 61.97
C ASN A 134 38.88 12.52 62.22
N GLY A 135 38.91 11.87 63.37
CA GLY A 135 39.99 10.99 63.79
C GLY A 135 39.78 10.48 65.19
N SER A 136 40.72 9.68 65.68
CA SER A 136 40.67 9.02 66.99
C SER A 136 41.68 9.58 67.97
N SER A 137 42.37 10.67 67.64
CA SER A 137 43.38 11.24 68.53
C SER A 137 42.80 12.30 69.47
N TYR A 138 43.47 12.58 70.53
CA TYR A 138 43.13 13.64 71.49
C TYR A 138 43.18 15.02 70.79
N THR A 139 44.05 15.24 69.84
CA THR A 139 44.11 16.47 69.09
C THR A 139 42.94 16.62 68.11
N ASP A 140 42.20 15.53 67.82
CA ASP A 140 41.03 15.56 66.93
C ASP A 140 39.74 15.93 67.67
N TYR A 141 39.75 16.05 68.98
CA TYR A 141 38.56 16.39 69.76
C TYR A 141 37.97 17.73 69.35
N LEU A 142 36.67 17.69 69.10
CA LEU A 142 35.86 18.90 68.82
C LEU A 142 34.45 18.64 69.27
N LYS A 143 33.83 19.64 69.92
CA LYS A 143 32.48 19.63 70.44
C LYS A 143 31.61 20.66 69.73
N TRP A 144 30.56 20.24 69.04
CA TRP A 144 29.56 21.12 68.46
C TRP A 144 28.39 21.30 69.43
N THR A 145 28.02 22.53 69.72
CA THR A 145 27.00 22.91 70.69
C THR A 145 25.70 23.34 70.03
N ALA A 146 25.79 23.82 68.80
CA ALA A 146 24.63 24.08 67.95
C ALA A 146 24.94 23.84 66.46
N VAL A 147 24.01 23.27 65.76
CA VAL A 147 24.10 23.05 64.30
C VAL A 147 22.78 23.38 63.64
N THR A 148 22.83 24.20 62.62
CA THR A 148 21.67 24.55 61.81
C THR A 148 21.99 24.30 60.36
N LEU A 149 21.03 23.72 59.64
CA LEU A 149 21.10 23.47 58.20
C LEU A 149 20.06 24.31 57.49
N GLU A 150 20.46 25.19 56.62
CA GLU A 150 19.57 25.90 55.69
C GLU A 150 19.60 25.19 54.34
N VAL A 151 18.42 24.91 53.79
CA VAL A 151 18.26 24.19 52.54
C VAL A 151 17.35 24.95 51.58
N ASP A 152 17.89 25.31 50.45
CA ASP A 152 17.12 25.83 49.33
C ASP A 152 16.71 24.66 48.41
N TRP A 153 15.42 24.57 48.13
CA TRP A 153 14.87 23.44 47.38
C TRP A 153 13.72 23.85 46.46
N GLN A 154 13.43 23.00 45.49
CA GLN A 154 12.27 23.13 44.62
C GLN A 154 11.66 21.76 44.31
N GLU A 155 10.39 21.75 43.94
CA GLU A 155 9.74 20.56 43.44
C GLU A 155 10.32 20.17 42.07
N PRO A 156 10.43 18.88 41.75
CA PRO A 156 10.81 18.45 40.42
C PRO A 156 9.73 18.85 39.40
N ALA A 157 10.16 19.09 38.16
CA ALA A 157 9.23 19.25 37.05
C ALA A 157 8.40 17.97 36.84
N THR A 158 7.15 18.16 36.47
CA THR A 158 6.17 17.07 36.28
C THR A 158 6.55 16.18 35.10
N GLN A 159 6.64 14.89 35.33
CA GLN A 159 6.81 13.90 34.26
C GLN A 159 5.45 13.62 33.62
N PRO A 160 5.25 13.92 32.32
CA PRO A 160 4.01 13.61 31.66
C PRO A 160 3.89 12.10 31.37
N SER A 161 2.66 11.62 31.26
CA SER A 161 2.35 10.27 30.83
C SER A 161 1.21 10.28 29.80
N LEU A 162 1.11 9.26 28.98
CA LEU A 162 0.11 9.13 27.95
C LEU A 162 -0.85 7.98 28.27
N SER A 163 -2.14 8.13 27.92
CA SER A 163 -3.12 7.05 28.03
C SER A 163 -2.77 5.85 27.13
N VAL A 164 -2.13 6.13 25.98
CA VAL A 164 -1.59 5.15 25.03
C VAL A 164 -0.30 5.69 24.44
N SER A 165 0.68 4.85 24.18
CA SER A 165 1.98 5.23 23.61
C SER A 165 1.94 5.34 22.08
N THR A 166 0.91 4.77 21.43
CA THR A 166 0.69 4.81 19.97
C THR A 166 -0.72 5.29 19.69
N VAL A 167 -0.85 6.29 18.81
CA VAL A 167 -2.15 6.85 18.40
C VAL A 167 -2.16 7.12 16.90
N GLU A 168 -3.31 6.87 16.27
CA GLU A 168 -3.54 7.25 14.88
C GLU A 168 -3.80 8.75 14.80
N MET A 169 -3.15 9.44 13.86
CA MET A 169 -3.40 10.85 13.57
C MET A 169 -4.89 11.08 13.28
N GLY A 170 -5.48 12.12 13.87
CA GLY A 170 -6.93 12.34 13.85
C GLY A 170 -7.70 11.64 14.98
N LYS A 171 -7.07 10.82 15.80
CA LYS A 171 -7.63 10.23 17.03
C LYS A 171 -7.03 10.87 18.26
N SER A 172 -7.81 10.92 19.34
CA SER A 172 -7.41 11.59 20.57
C SER A 172 -6.55 10.69 21.46
N VAL A 173 -5.58 11.30 22.14
CA VAL A 173 -4.80 10.73 23.24
C VAL A 173 -4.87 11.65 24.45
N THR A 174 -5.04 11.09 25.65
CA THR A 174 -4.98 11.86 26.88
C THR A 174 -3.54 11.95 27.37
N ILE A 175 -3.09 13.18 27.60
CA ILE A 175 -1.79 13.50 28.18
C ILE A 175 -2.05 13.88 29.64
N ASN A 176 -1.50 13.09 30.57
CA ASN A 176 -1.63 13.31 32.01
C ASN A 176 -0.40 14.05 32.52
N THR A 177 -0.63 15.04 33.37
CA THR A 177 0.40 15.83 34.05
C THR A 177 0.18 15.76 35.57
N PRO A 178 0.52 14.62 36.22
CA PRO A 178 0.29 14.39 37.64
C PRO A 178 1.23 15.30 38.45
N ALA A 179 0.79 16.53 38.72
CA ALA A 179 1.60 17.51 39.45
C ALA A 179 1.70 17.15 40.92
N VAL A 180 2.91 17.30 41.51
CA VAL A 180 3.17 17.12 42.93
C VAL A 180 2.61 18.28 43.77
N ASN A 181 2.21 19.40 43.11
CA ASN A 181 1.60 20.55 43.73
C ASN A 181 0.46 21.07 42.86
N ASN A 182 -0.73 21.22 43.43
CA ASN A 182 -1.94 21.67 42.74
C ASN A 182 -1.87 23.12 42.19
N ALA A 183 -0.93 23.93 42.68
CA ALA A 183 -0.67 25.26 42.16
C ALA A 183 0.09 25.27 40.83
N TYR A 184 0.71 24.14 40.45
CA TYR A 184 1.48 24.06 39.22
C TYR A 184 0.57 24.07 38.00
N ARG A 185 1.09 24.67 36.94
CA ARG A 185 0.45 24.71 35.62
C ARG A 185 1.48 24.27 34.59
N HIS A 186 0.96 23.64 33.52
CA HIS A 186 1.81 23.03 32.49
C HIS A 186 1.51 23.62 31.13
N THR A 187 2.57 23.80 30.34
CA THR A 187 2.47 24.00 28.90
C THR A 187 2.94 22.72 28.23
N LEU A 188 2.06 22.16 27.41
CA LEU A 188 2.35 20.95 26.64
C LEU A 188 2.66 21.31 25.19
N ARG A 189 3.76 20.80 24.68
CA ARG A 189 4.24 21.00 23.30
C ARG A 189 4.54 19.65 22.67
N TYR A 190 4.45 19.57 21.36
CA TYR A 190 4.89 18.39 20.60
C TYR A 190 6.04 18.74 19.66
N ALA A 191 6.84 17.72 19.33
CA ALA A 191 7.74 17.69 18.18
C ALA A 191 7.57 16.36 17.44
N PHE A 192 7.41 16.42 16.11
CA PHE A 192 7.26 15.25 15.25
C PHE A 192 7.90 15.52 13.89
N GLY A 193 9.00 14.82 13.57
CA GLY A 193 9.82 15.17 12.41
C GLY A 193 10.30 16.62 12.51
N GLY A 194 10.09 17.41 11.45
CA GLY A 194 10.38 18.85 11.43
C GLY A 194 9.26 19.74 11.97
N ALA A 195 8.12 19.17 12.35
CA ALA A 195 6.97 19.92 12.86
C ALA A 195 6.98 19.98 14.38
N SER A 196 6.62 21.12 14.95
CA SER A 196 6.42 21.32 16.38
C SER A 196 5.29 22.29 16.64
N GLY A 197 4.73 22.25 17.84
CA GLY A 197 3.67 23.19 18.22
C GLY A 197 3.25 23.05 19.68
N THR A 198 2.46 24.02 20.14
CA THR A 198 1.84 23.99 21.46
C THR A 198 0.54 23.21 21.39
N ILE A 199 0.39 22.25 22.29
CA ILE A 199 -0.83 21.45 22.45
C ILE A 199 -1.82 22.23 23.31
N ALA A 200 -1.38 22.68 24.49
CA ALA A 200 -2.20 23.42 25.43
C ALA A 200 -1.34 24.14 26.48
N THR A 201 -1.90 25.16 27.09
CA THR A 201 -1.28 25.97 28.18
C THR A 201 -2.17 25.99 29.41
N GLY A 202 -1.58 26.23 30.60
CA GLY A 202 -2.34 26.34 31.84
C GLY A 202 -2.94 25.05 32.38
N ILE A 203 -2.45 23.89 31.91
CA ILE A 203 -2.98 22.57 32.26
C ILE A 203 -2.68 22.22 33.71
N ALA A 204 -3.70 21.82 34.49
CA ALA A 204 -3.54 21.39 35.88
C ALA A 204 -3.19 19.92 36.03
N SER A 205 -3.90 19.00 35.30
CA SER A 205 -3.78 17.56 35.52
C SER A 205 -3.74 16.74 34.24
N SER A 206 -4.52 17.12 33.23
CA SER A 206 -4.57 16.38 31.95
C SER A 206 -5.19 17.21 30.83
N VAL A 207 -4.94 16.81 29.60
CA VAL A 207 -5.58 17.34 28.39
C VAL A 207 -5.72 16.25 27.35
N SER A 208 -6.80 16.30 26.56
CA SER A 208 -6.97 15.49 25.36
C SER A 208 -6.34 16.21 24.17
N TRP A 209 -5.47 15.52 23.43
CA TRP A 209 -4.86 16.02 22.21
C TRP A 209 -5.19 15.10 21.03
N THR A 210 -5.59 15.72 19.92
CA THR A 210 -5.80 15.03 18.65
C THR A 210 -4.69 15.43 17.69
N PRO A 211 -3.67 14.60 17.45
CA PRO A 211 -2.62 14.89 16.48
C PRO A 211 -3.21 15.12 15.10
N PRO A 212 -2.97 16.27 14.44
CA PRO A 212 -3.54 16.54 13.13
C PRO A 212 -2.98 15.58 12.06
N VAL A 213 -3.83 15.18 11.11
CA VAL A 213 -3.43 14.27 10.02
C VAL A 213 -2.32 14.87 9.14
N SER A 214 -2.23 16.21 9.09
CA SER A 214 -1.18 16.93 8.37
C SER A 214 0.24 16.60 8.84
N LEU A 215 0.41 16.05 10.05
CA LEU A 215 1.71 15.56 10.54
C LEU A 215 2.25 14.39 9.69
N ALA A 216 1.39 13.71 8.93
CA ALA A 216 1.81 12.70 7.97
C ALA A 216 2.79 13.24 6.91
N ASN A 217 2.76 14.56 6.63
CA ASN A 217 3.75 15.21 5.75
C ASN A 217 5.21 15.04 6.25
N GLN A 218 5.41 14.81 7.53
CA GLN A 218 6.74 14.63 8.12
C GLN A 218 7.31 13.23 7.90
N ILE A 219 6.47 12.27 7.48
CA ILE A 219 6.84 10.89 7.23
C ILE A 219 6.29 10.40 5.88
N PRO A 220 6.72 11.00 4.75
CA PRO A 220 6.14 10.76 3.42
C PRO A 220 6.31 9.32 2.91
N SER A 221 7.26 8.57 3.47
CA SER A 221 7.58 7.19 3.06
C SER A 221 7.32 6.15 4.16
N ALA A 222 6.69 6.56 5.27
CA ALA A 222 6.41 5.65 6.38
C ALA A 222 4.94 5.77 6.84
N THR A 223 4.43 4.72 7.44
CA THR A 223 3.07 4.66 7.99
C THR A 223 3.03 4.97 9.49
N ALA A 224 4.19 5.05 10.15
CA ALA A 224 4.33 5.42 11.56
C ALA A 224 5.64 6.17 11.79
N GLY A 225 5.66 7.02 12.80
CA GLY A 225 6.84 7.74 13.22
C GLY A 225 6.82 8.05 14.72
N SER A 226 8.01 8.31 15.30
CA SER A 226 8.17 8.70 16.69
C SER A 226 8.17 10.21 16.83
N GLY A 227 7.48 10.69 17.85
CA GLY A 227 7.46 12.08 18.27
C GLY A 227 7.73 12.21 19.77
N THR A 228 7.80 13.44 20.24
CA THR A 228 8.03 13.78 21.65
C THR A 228 7.00 14.78 22.12
N ILE A 229 6.41 14.50 23.27
CA ILE A 229 5.58 15.45 24.00
C ILE A 229 6.42 16.04 25.13
N TYR A 230 6.55 17.35 25.16
CA TYR A 230 7.23 18.11 26.20
C TYR A 230 6.21 18.69 27.17
N CYS A 231 6.55 18.67 28.45
CA CYS A 231 5.77 19.25 29.54
C CYS A 231 6.63 20.26 30.29
N ASP A 232 6.39 21.53 30.06
CA ASP A 232 7.00 22.64 30.79
C ASP A 232 6.18 22.87 32.05
N THR A 233 6.78 22.75 33.24
CA THR A 233 6.12 22.92 34.55
C THR A 233 6.38 24.29 35.10
N TYR A 234 5.34 25.01 35.47
CA TYR A 234 5.41 26.37 36.02
C TYR A 234 4.85 26.46 37.45
N SER A 235 5.51 27.25 38.28
CA SER A 235 4.98 27.76 39.55
C SER A 235 4.72 29.26 39.37
N GLY A 236 3.47 29.65 39.25
CA GLY A 236 3.11 31.00 38.79
C GLY A 236 3.67 31.25 37.39
N SER A 237 4.50 32.27 37.23
CA SER A 237 5.21 32.58 35.98
C SER A 237 6.60 31.94 35.85
N THR A 238 7.09 31.28 36.90
CA THR A 238 8.46 30.70 36.93
C THR A 238 8.46 29.30 36.35
N LEU A 239 9.28 29.07 35.32
CA LEU A 239 9.54 27.72 34.78
C LEU A 239 10.40 26.91 35.76
N LEU A 240 9.89 25.81 36.25
CA LEU A 240 10.62 24.88 37.12
C LEU A 240 11.48 23.87 36.35
N GLY A 241 11.05 23.57 35.13
CA GLY A 241 11.76 22.67 34.23
C GLY A 241 10.85 22.01 33.21
N THR A 242 11.47 21.28 32.27
CA THR A 242 10.79 20.54 31.19
C THR A 242 11.07 19.05 31.36
N LYS A 243 10.03 18.24 31.25
CA LYS A 243 10.11 16.77 31.11
C LYS A 243 9.43 16.35 29.81
N SER A 244 9.69 15.15 29.35
CA SER A 244 9.13 14.69 28.08
C SER A 244 8.74 13.21 28.13
N VAL A 245 7.87 12.83 27.18
CA VAL A 245 7.47 11.44 26.92
C VAL A 245 7.41 11.22 25.42
N SER A 246 7.83 10.05 24.96
CA SER A 246 7.77 9.65 23.56
C SER A 246 6.34 9.21 23.19
N ILE A 247 5.95 9.49 21.94
CA ILE A 247 4.68 9.04 21.35
C ILE A 247 4.95 8.51 19.95
N THR A 248 4.27 7.44 19.56
CA THR A 248 4.24 6.97 18.18
C THR A 248 2.96 7.42 17.50
N LEU A 249 3.08 8.14 16.39
CA LEU A 249 1.95 8.56 15.57
C LEU A 249 1.87 7.68 14.32
N THR A 250 0.67 7.15 14.03
CA THR A 250 0.41 6.35 12.82
C THR A 250 -0.44 7.13 11.83
N VAL A 251 -0.15 6.97 10.54
CA VAL A 251 -0.93 7.59 9.47
C VAL A 251 -2.23 6.79 9.28
N PRO A 252 -3.41 7.42 9.26
CA PRO A 252 -4.69 6.73 9.08
C PRO A 252 -4.73 5.87 7.81
N GLY A 253 -5.38 4.71 7.88
CA GLY A 253 -5.54 3.81 6.73
C GLY A 253 -6.29 4.44 5.55
N SER A 254 -7.13 5.44 5.82
CA SER A 254 -7.86 6.22 4.81
C SER A 254 -7.01 7.21 4.01
N VAL A 255 -5.79 7.50 4.47
CA VAL A 255 -4.84 8.35 3.72
C VAL A 255 -4.20 7.52 2.61
N VAL A 256 -4.84 7.48 1.47
CA VAL A 256 -4.38 6.76 0.25
C VAL A 256 -4.06 7.76 -0.86
N PRO A 257 -3.25 7.40 -1.86
CA PRO A 257 -2.99 8.26 -3.01
C PRO A 257 -4.26 8.50 -3.83
N SER A 258 -4.25 9.53 -4.67
CA SER A 258 -5.23 9.69 -5.74
C SER A 258 -4.76 8.92 -6.97
N ALA A 259 -5.62 8.07 -7.52
CA ALA A 259 -5.33 7.34 -8.75
C ALA A 259 -5.36 8.24 -10.00
N GLY A 260 -5.95 9.44 -9.92
CA GLY A 260 -6.13 10.30 -11.06
C GLY A 260 -7.19 9.79 -12.05
N THR A 261 -7.02 10.10 -13.33
CA THR A 261 -7.97 9.76 -14.39
C THR A 261 -7.31 8.87 -15.45
N LEU A 262 -7.95 7.74 -15.75
CA LEU A 262 -7.57 6.87 -16.87
C LEU A 262 -8.37 7.25 -18.10
N SER A 263 -7.70 7.80 -19.12
CA SER A 263 -8.27 8.13 -20.42
C SER A 263 -8.01 7.01 -21.43
N ALA A 264 -8.88 6.92 -22.45
CA ALA A 264 -8.69 6.00 -23.58
C ALA A 264 -8.89 6.75 -24.90
N ALA A 265 -8.01 6.48 -25.84
CA ALA A 265 -8.06 7.00 -27.22
C ALA A 265 -7.72 5.87 -28.20
N LEU A 266 -8.12 6.03 -29.47
CA LEU A 266 -7.65 5.15 -30.52
C LEU A 266 -6.16 5.38 -30.76
N ALA A 267 -5.37 4.30 -30.70
CA ALA A 267 -3.96 4.31 -31.09
C ALA A 267 -3.78 4.00 -32.58
N GLU A 268 -4.68 3.16 -33.11
CA GLU A 268 -4.75 2.80 -34.52
C GLU A 268 -6.23 2.56 -34.87
N ASP A 269 -6.65 3.02 -36.02
CA ASP A 269 -7.98 2.81 -36.60
C ASP A 269 -7.88 2.54 -38.11
N THR A 270 -7.73 1.27 -38.46
CA THR A 270 -7.72 0.84 -39.87
C THR A 270 -9.13 0.79 -40.47
N SER A 271 -10.18 0.91 -39.65
CA SER A 271 -11.56 1.00 -40.11
C SER A 271 -11.91 2.42 -40.65
N GLY A 272 -11.23 3.46 -40.14
CA GLY A 272 -11.53 4.85 -40.43
C GLY A 272 -12.91 5.31 -39.89
N THR A 273 -13.42 4.63 -38.87
CA THR A 273 -14.74 4.94 -38.28
C THR A 273 -14.64 5.86 -37.08
N GLY A 274 -13.44 6.04 -36.50
CA GLY A 274 -13.26 6.72 -35.22
C GLY A 274 -13.72 5.90 -34.01
N LEU A 275 -14.01 4.61 -34.20
CA LEU A 275 -14.54 3.71 -33.19
C LEU A 275 -13.59 2.53 -32.96
N TYR A 276 -13.69 1.90 -31.77
CA TYR A 276 -12.98 0.65 -31.52
C TYR A 276 -13.69 -0.49 -32.26
N VAL A 277 -13.07 -1.02 -33.31
CA VAL A 277 -13.61 -2.11 -34.11
C VAL A 277 -12.72 -3.34 -33.96
N LYS A 278 -13.34 -4.50 -33.70
CA LYS A 278 -12.67 -5.80 -33.60
C LYS A 278 -11.84 -6.10 -34.84
N GLY A 279 -10.57 -6.44 -34.63
CA GLY A 279 -9.62 -6.74 -35.70
C GLY A 279 -9.04 -5.53 -36.44
N MET A 280 -9.51 -4.28 -36.15
CA MET A 280 -9.16 -3.09 -36.93
C MET A 280 -8.70 -1.91 -36.08
N GLY A 281 -8.72 -2.02 -34.76
CA GLY A 281 -8.33 -0.94 -33.88
C GLY A 281 -7.39 -1.38 -32.77
N LYS A 282 -6.60 -0.41 -32.26
CA LYS A 282 -5.82 -0.51 -31.02
C LYS A 282 -6.21 0.64 -30.11
N ALA A 283 -6.20 0.41 -28.82
CA ALA A 283 -6.48 1.42 -27.80
C ALA A 283 -5.19 1.90 -27.12
N LYS A 284 -5.11 3.20 -26.84
CA LYS A 284 -4.09 3.81 -25.98
C LYS A 284 -4.77 4.29 -24.72
N LEU A 285 -4.37 3.72 -23.58
CA LEU A 285 -4.78 4.11 -22.23
C LEU A 285 -3.69 5.02 -21.66
N THR A 286 -4.07 6.12 -21.03
CA THR A 286 -3.12 7.05 -20.40
C THR A 286 -3.68 7.46 -19.04
N LEU A 287 -2.89 7.24 -17.99
CA LEU A 287 -3.19 7.68 -16.63
C LEU A 287 -2.58 9.07 -16.40
N SER A 288 -3.38 10.01 -15.91
CA SER A 288 -2.95 11.37 -15.61
C SER A 288 -3.47 11.85 -14.27
N GLY A 289 -2.77 12.81 -13.62
CA GLY A 289 -3.21 13.44 -12.38
C GLY A 289 -3.12 12.54 -11.14
N ALA A 290 -2.39 11.42 -11.19
CA ALA A 290 -2.11 10.61 -10.01
C ALA A 290 -1.19 11.37 -9.05
N SER A 291 -1.50 11.35 -7.76
CA SER A 291 -0.74 12.07 -6.74
C SER A 291 -0.77 11.36 -5.39
N GLY A 292 0.33 11.47 -4.63
CA GLY A 292 0.37 11.02 -3.25
C GLY A 292 -0.41 11.94 -2.32
N ALA A 293 -0.75 11.44 -1.15
CA ALA A 293 -1.42 12.20 -0.09
C ALA A 293 -0.42 12.57 1.01
N TYR A 294 -0.55 13.79 1.57
CA TYR A 294 0.29 14.25 2.66
C TYR A 294 1.79 13.98 2.42
N GLY A 295 2.31 14.54 1.31
CA GLY A 295 3.73 14.50 0.98
C GLY A 295 4.25 13.16 0.43
N SER A 296 3.45 12.08 0.39
CA SER A 296 3.87 10.85 -0.29
C SER A 296 3.98 11.06 -1.80
N SER A 297 4.82 10.30 -2.46
CA SER A 297 5.00 10.30 -3.91
C SER A 297 4.49 8.99 -4.51
N ILE A 298 4.07 9.01 -5.78
CA ILE A 298 3.75 7.77 -6.49
C ILE A 298 5.05 7.05 -6.85
N THR A 299 5.15 5.79 -6.48
CA THR A 299 6.34 4.94 -6.70
C THR A 299 6.14 3.91 -7.82
N SER A 300 4.89 3.54 -8.10
CA SER A 300 4.60 2.62 -9.19
C SER A 300 3.21 2.83 -9.79
N TYR A 301 3.10 2.41 -11.05
CA TYR A 301 1.89 2.43 -11.85
C TYR A 301 1.67 1.05 -12.44
N THR A 302 0.42 0.62 -12.53
CA THR A 302 0.03 -0.55 -13.31
C THR A 302 -1.27 -0.24 -14.05
N ILE A 303 -1.35 -0.61 -15.34
CA ILE A 303 -2.60 -0.60 -16.09
C ILE A 303 -2.82 -2.01 -16.60
N THR A 304 -3.98 -2.60 -16.33
CA THR A 304 -4.33 -3.96 -16.75
C THR A 304 -5.74 -4.00 -17.32
N GLY A 305 -5.99 -4.87 -18.28
CA GLY A 305 -7.32 -5.10 -18.85
C GLY A 305 -7.25 -5.79 -20.21
N GLY A 306 -8.25 -6.60 -20.53
CA GLY A 306 -8.33 -7.29 -21.82
C GLY A 306 -7.14 -8.20 -22.18
N GLY A 307 -6.38 -8.67 -21.19
CA GLY A 307 -5.17 -9.46 -21.40
C GLY A 307 -3.88 -8.65 -21.60
N TRP A 308 -3.94 -7.30 -21.54
CA TRP A 308 -2.78 -6.43 -21.61
C TRP A 308 -2.41 -5.84 -20.26
N ALA A 309 -1.12 -5.51 -20.10
CA ALA A 309 -0.59 -4.88 -18.90
C ALA A 309 0.56 -3.93 -19.24
N ALA A 310 0.71 -2.87 -18.44
CA ALA A 310 1.83 -1.92 -18.48
C ALA A 310 2.12 -1.38 -17.08
N THR A 311 3.35 -0.89 -16.86
CA THR A 311 3.83 -0.42 -15.54
C THR A 311 4.33 1.02 -15.53
N ASN A 312 4.10 1.79 -16.60
CA ASN A 312 4.62 3.14 -16.79
C ASN A 312 3.54 4.23 -16.90
N GLY A 313 2.30 3.93 -16.50
CA GLY A 313 1.19 4.90 -16.58
C GLY A 313 0.59 5.07 -17.97
N ALA A 314 1.05 4.31 -18.98
CA ALA A 314 0.48 4.26 -20.32
C ALA A 314 0.46 2.82 -20.83
N LEU A 315 -0.62 2.44 -21.52
CA LEU A 315 -0.78 1.14 -22.13
C LEU A 315 -1.28 1.30 -23.56
N THR A 316 -0.58 0.76 -24.53
CA THR A 316 -1.12 0.57 -25.88
C THR A 316 -1.42 -0.90 -26.09
N THR A 317 -2.66 -1.23 -26.45
CA THR A 317 -3.07 -2.61 -26.69
C THR A 317 -2.48 -3.13 -28.00
N GLY A 318 -2.45 -4.43 -28.16
CA GLY A 318 -2.45 -5.04 -29.49
C GLY A 318 -3.79 -4.79 -30.20
N THR A 319 -3.95 -5.37 -31.39
CA THR A 319 -5.22 -5.34 -32.12
C THR A 319 -6.32 -5.96 -31.27
N LEU A 320 -7.45 -5.27 -31.17
CA LEU A 320 -8.60 -5.69 -30.36
C LEU A 320 -9.25 -6.93 -30.97
N ALA A 321 -9.00 -8.09 -30.39
CA ALA A 321 -9.42 -9.39 -30.94
C ALA A 321 -10.85 -9.80 -30.55
N SER A 322 -11.45 -9.18 -29.54
CA SER A 322 -12.77 -9.48 -29.05
C SER A 322 -13.68 -8.25 -29.09
N ALA A 323 -14.95 -8.47 -29.40
CA ALA A 323 -15.99 -7.45 -29.34
C ALA A 323 -16.57 -7.36 -27.92
N GLY A 324 -17.30 -6.26 -27.66
CA GLY A 324 -17.94 -5.99 -26.37
C GLY A 324 -17.16 -5.02 -25.49
N ASN A 325 -17.53 -4.92 -24.23
CA ASN A 325 -16.94 -4.01 -23.28
C ASN A 325 -15.64 -4.57 -22.71
N ILE A 326 -14.56 -3.82 -22.82
CA ILE A 326 -13.28 -4.12 -22.20
C ILE A 326 -13.00 -3.05 -21.14
N THR A 327 -12.90 -3.47 -19.88
CA THR A 327 -12.58 -2.58 -18.76
C THR A 327 -11.10 -2.66 -18.44
N PHE A 328 -10.45 -1.51 -18.39
CA PHE A 328 -9.08 -1.34 -17.94
C PHE A 328 -9.06 -0.76 -16.54
N THR A 329 -8.18 -1.27 -15.69
CA THR A 329 -7.94 -0.79 -14.33
C THR A 329 -6.53 -0.25 -14.24
N ALA A 330 -6.39 1.00 -13.83
CA ALA A 330 -5.11 1.58 -13.46
C ALA A 330 -4.99 1.61 -11.94
N THR A 331 -3.88 1.12 -11.40
CA THR A 331 -3.56 1.13 -9.98
C THR A 331 -2.26 1.87 -9.77
N VAL A 332 -2.23 2.76 -8.77
CA VAL A 332 -1.02 3.45 -8.33
C VAL A 332 -0.66 3.02 -6.93
N THR A 333 0.63 3.01 -6.63
CA THR A 333 1.15 2.76 -5.29
C THR A 333 2.00 3.95 -4.87
N ASP A 334 1.81 4.45 -3.66
CA ASP A 334 2.59 5.56 -3.11
C ASP A 334 3.82 5.08 -2.31
N SER A 335 4.65 6.03 -1.87
CA SER A 335 5.87 5.78 -1.09
C SER A 335 5.60 5.17 0.30
N ARG A 336 4.36 5.17 0.78
CA ARG A 336 3.92 4.44 1.98
C ARG A 336 3.46 3.02 1.70
N GLY A 337 3.47 2.58 0.42
CA GLY A 337 2.98 1.28 -0.03
C GLY A 337 1.46 1.19 -0.16
N ARG A 338 0.74 2.31 -0.08
CA ARG A 338 -0.72 2.37 -0.18
C ARG A 338 -1.15 2.49 -1.63
N LYS A 339 -2.31 1.94 -1.95
CA LYS A 339 -2.80 1.83 -3.32
C LYS A 339 -4.13 2.53 -3.51
N ALA A 340 -4.33 3.04 -4.73
CA ALA A 340 -5.63 3.48 -5.22
C ALA A 340 -5.78 3.09 -6.69
N SER A 341 -7.01 2.92 -7.14
CA SER A 341 -7.29 2.47 -8.51
C SER A 341 -8.40 3.31 -9.15
N THR A 342 -8.33 3.42 -10.47
CA THR A 342 -9.36 4.01 -11.33
C THR A 342 -9.59 3.12 -12.53
N THR A 343 -10.77 3.18 -13.15
CA THR A 343 -11.13 2.31 -14.27
C THR A 343 -11.57 3.10 -15.49
N ARG A 344 -11.39 2.51 -16.67
CA ARG A 344 -11.93 2.98 -17.93
C ARG A 344 -12.43 1.82 -18.77
N THR A 345 -13.67 1.89 -19.24
CA THR A 345 -14.25 0.91 -20.17
C THR A 345 -14.28 1.48 -21.58
N ILE A 346 -13.89 0.68 -22.56
CA ILE A 346 -14.08 0.93 -24.00
C ILE A 346 -15.09 -0.10 -24.53
N SER A 347 -15.89 0.31 -25.50
CA SER A 347 -16.82 -0.59 -26.20
C SER A 347 -16.27 -0.91 -27.58
N VAL A 348 -16.01 -2.19 -27.84
CA VAL A 348 -15.46 -2.69 -29.10
C VAL A 348 -16.58 -3.24 -29.94
N ILE A 349 -16.78 -2.68 -31.11
CA ILE A 349 -17.81 -3.09 -32.05
C ILE A 349 -17.39 -4.38 -32.75
N ASP A 350 -18.33 -5.32 -32.87
CA ASP A 350 -18.07 -6.58 -33.57
C ASP A 350 -17.96 -6.34 -35.08
N TYR A 351 -16.98 -6.98 -35.69
CA TYR A 351 -16.82 -7.05 -37.12
C TYR A 351 -16.54 -8.48 -37.54
N THR A 352 -17.32 -8.94 -38.51
CA THR A 352 -17.15 -10.20 -39.25
C THR A 352 -17.06 -9.90 -40.74
N LYS A 353 -16.16 -10.60 -41.42
CA LYS A 353 -16.01 -10.50 -42.90
C LYS A 353 -17.31 -10.88 -43.57
N PRO A 354 -17.58 -10.35 -44.79
CA PRO A 354 -18.73 -10.77 -45.58
C PRO A 354 -18.82 -12.29 -45.73
N GLY A 355 -20.00 -12.81 -45.46
CA GLY A 355 -20.31 -14.24 -45.58
C GLY A 355 -21.42 -14.50 -46.57
N VAL A 356 -21.54 -15.70 -47.08
CA VAL A 356 -22.57 -16.10 -48.03
C VAL A 356 -23.20 -17.41 -47.55
N ALA A 357 -24.49 -17.37 -47.30
CA ALA A 357 -25.29 -18.55 -46.94
C ALA A 357 -25.74 -19.34 -48.18
N VAL A 358 -26.10 -18.63 -49.22
CA VAL A 358 -26.57 -19.19 -50.49
C VAL A 358 -25.94 -18.42 -51.63
N CYS A 359 -25.39 -19.09 -52.65
CA CYS A 359 -25.02 -18.51 -53.91
C CYS A 359 -25.27 -19.56 -55.02
N ASP A 360 -26.41 -19.42 -55.68
CA ASP A 360 -26.78 -20.27 -56.81
C ASP A 360 -26.71 -19.49 -58.09
N VAL A 361 -26.12 -20.12 -59.11
CA VAL A 361 -25.94 -19.51 -60.44
C VAL A 361 -26.39 -20.52 -61.47
N TYR A 362 -27.41 -20.17 -62.24
CA TYR A 362 -28.01 -21.07 -63.19
C TYR A 362 -28.48 -20.37 -64.45
N ARG A 363 -28.65 -21.14 -65.55
CA ARG A 363 -29.23 -20.68 -66.79
C ARG A 363 -30.72 -20.45 -66.64
N CYS A 364 -31.22 -19.36 -67.27
CA CYS A 364 -32.63 -18.99 -67.18
C CYS A 364 -33.11 -18.31 -68.49
N ASP A 365 -34.45 -18.08 -68.57
CA ASP A 365 -35.07 -17.17 -69.53
C ASP A 365 -34.94 -15.70 -69.07
N ALA A 366 -35.55 -14.76 -69.77
CA ALA A 366 -35.53 -13.35 -69.45
C ALA A 366 -36.21 -13.02 -68.13
N ASP A 367 -37.19 -13.86 -67.68
CA ASP A 367 -37.95 -13.71 -66.45
C ASP A 367 -37.23 -14.36 -65.26
N GLY A 368 -36.09 -15.01 -65.53
CA GLY A 368 -35.29 -15.68 -64.51
C GLY A 368 -35.79 -17.11 -64.14
N ASN A 369 -36.66 -17.70 -64.93
CA ASN A 369 -37.09 -19.09 -64.72
C ASN A 369 -36.03 -20.05 -65.24
N ARG A 370 -35.69 -21.08 -64.47
CA ARG A 370 -34.65 -22.08 -64.84
C ARG A 370 -34.94 -22.69 -66.21
N LYS A 371 -34.00 -22.59 -67.11
CA LYS A 371 -34.12 -23.09 -68.47
C LYS A 371 -32.75 -23.55 -68.98
N LYS A 372 -32.57 -24.84 -69.23
CA LYS A 372 -31.27 -25.43 -69.64
C LYS A 372 -30.68 -24.78 -70.92
N ALA A 373 -31.52 -24.44 -71.85
CA ALA A 373 -31.14 -23.71 -73.07
C ALA A 373 -31.30 -22.16 -72.93
N GLY A 374 -31.42 -21.66 -71.74
CA GLY A 374 -31.59 -20.25 -71.45
C GLY A 374 -30.38 -19.40 -71.91
N THR A 375 -30.68 -18.25 -72.49
CA THR A 375 -29.71 -17.27 -73.01
C THR A 375 -29.39 -16.17 -71.98
N TYR A 376 -29.93 -16.28 -70.78
CA TYR A 376 -29.63 -15.51 -69.59
C TYR A 376 -29.09 -16.43 -68.51
N PHE A 377 -28.54 -15.82 -67.45
CA PHE A 377 -28.29 -16.54 -66.22
C PHE A 377 -28.78 -15.75 -65.02
N ALA A 378 -29.19 -16.43 -63.97
CA ALA A 378 -29.58 -15.81 -62.74
C ALA A 378 -28.50 -16.08 -61.65
N VAL A 379 -28.30 -15.09 -60.79
CA VAL A 379 -27.59 -15.19 -59.54
C VAL A 379 -28.58 -15.00 -58.40
N GLU A 380 -28.76 -16.03 -57.58
CA GLU A 380 -29.54 -15.98 -56.37
C GLU A 380 -28.55 -16.03 -55.19
N ILE A 381 -28.52 -14.99 -54.37
CA ILE A 381 -27.55 -14.85 -53.31
C ILE A 381 -28.16 -14.36 -52.01
N ASN A 382 -27.72 -14.95 -50.91
CA ASN A 382 -27.98 -14.48 -49.56
C ASN A 382 -26.62 -14.27 -48.88
N ALA A 383 -26.25 -13.00 -48.74
CA ALA A 383 -24.98 -12.56 -48.17
C ALA A 383 -25.20 -11.75 -46.90
N SER A 384 -24.30 -11.92 -45.94
CA SER A 384 -24.23 -11.18 -44.69
C SER A 384 -22.98 -10.31 -44.62
N TYR A 385 -23.04 -9.22 -43.89
CA TYR A 385 -21.91 -8.34 -43.57
C TYR A 385 -22.13 -7.65 -42.22
N SER A 386 -21.08 -7.08 -41.64
CA SER A 386 -21.19 -6.28 -40.40
C SER A 386 -21.59 -4.87 -40.75
N ALA A 387 -22.82 -4.44 -40.40
CA ALA A 387 -23.37 -3.13 -40.63
C ALA A 387 -22.84 -2.08 -39.63
N ILE A 388 -21.52 -1.84 -39.63
CA ILE A 388 -20.88 -0.77 -38.84
C ILE A 388 -20.92 0.54 -39.64
N THR A 389 -20.81 1.66 -38.92
CA THR A 389 -20.87 3.00 -39.54
C THR A 389 -19.92 3.12 -40.73
N GLY A 390 -20.44 3.50 -41.91
CA GLY A 390 -19.68 3.67 -43.13
C GLY A 390 -19.27 2.39 -43.84
N ASN A 391 -19.77 1.22 -43.40
CA ASN A 391 -19.60 -0.06 -44.10
C ASN A 391 -20.86 -0.40 -44.89
N THR A 392 -20.69 -0.76 -46.13
CA THR A 392 -21.79 -1.10 -47.06
C THR A 392 -21.47 -2.41 -47.80
N LEU A 393 -22.51 -3.22 -48.01
CA LEU A 393 -22.39 -4.43 -48.82
C LEU A 393 -22.45 -4.07 -50.32
N SER A 394 -21.53 -4.62 -51.10
CA SER A 394 -21.52 -4.60 -52.55
C SER A 394 -21.46 -6.03 -53.05
N ILE A 395 -22.36 -6.37 -53.93
CA ILE A 395 -22.36 -7.68 -54.59
C ILE A 395 -22.34 -7.45 -56.10
N THR A 396 -21.36 -8.03 -56.77
CA THR A 396 -21.22 -7.94 -58.24
C THR A 396 -20.99 -9.32 -58.84
N ALA A 397 -21.41 -9.50 -60.06
CA ALA A 397 -21.11 -10.66 -60.87
C ALA A 397 -20.48 -10.30 -62.22
N ARG A 398 -19.46 -11.04 -62.61
CA ARG A 398 -18.82 -10.99 -63.93
C ARG A 398 -18.87 -12.39 -64.53
N TYR A 399 -18.89 -12.44 -65.83
CA TYR A 399 -18.81 -13.72 -66.51
C TYR A 399 -17.89 -13.66 -67.69
N LYS A 400 -17.38 -14.80 -68.14
CA LYS A 400 -16.57 -15.03 -69.34
C LYS A 400 -16.88 -16.39 -69.94
N LYS A 401 -16.66 -16.58 -71.26
CA LYS A 401 -16.59 -17.94 -71.76
C LYS A 401 -15.40 -18.64 -71.15
N GLN A 402 -15.51 -19.95 -70.91
CA GLN A 402 -14.43 -20.70 -70.30
C GLN A 402 -13.14 -20.67 -71.16
N SER A 403 -13.24 -20.46 -72.46
CA SER A 403 -12.14 -20.29 -73.38
C SER A 403 -11.49 -18.88 -73.36
N GLU A 404 -12.07 -17.91 -72.70
CA GLU A 404 -11.55 -16.54 -72.57
C GLU A 404 -10.70 -16.42 -71.30
N SER A 405 -9.65 -15.58 -71.36
CA SER A 405 -8.76 -15.32 -70.21
C SER A 405 -9.32 -14.29 -69.24
N SER A 406 -10.14 -13.36 -69.71
CA SER A 406 -10.61 -12.20 -68.91
C SER A 406 -12.11 -12.19 -68.73
N TYR A 407 -12.54 -11.80 -67.53
CA TYR A 407 -13.95 -11.60 -67.22
C TYR A 407 -14.44 -10.27 -67.83
N GLY A 408 -15.70 -10.24 -68.22
CA GLY A 408 -16.38 -9.04 -68.70
C GLY A 408 -16.65 -8.04 -67.55
N THR A 409 -17.41 -6.99 -67.90
CA THR A 409 -17.79 -5.92 -66.96
C THR A 409 -18.60 -6.46 -65.79
N ALA A 410 -18.37 -5.93 -64.58
CA ALA A 410 -19.11 -6.26 -63.40
C ALA A 410 -20.55 -5.72 -63.45
N ALA A 411 -21.52 -6.53 -63.13
CA ALA A 411 -22.90 -6.13 -62.97
C ALA A 411 -23.29 -6.26 -61.46
N ASN A 412 -24.10 -5.33 -60.97
CA ASN A 412 -24.61 -5.37 -59.60
C ASN A 412 -25.61 -6.52 -59.42
N VAL A 413 -25.52 -7.16 -58.26
CA VAL A 413 -26.38 -8.26 -57.83
C VAL A 413 -27.16 -7.85 -56.58
N THR A 414 -28.47 -8.08 -56.56
CA THR A 414 -29.31 -7.78 -55.43
C THR A 414 -29.18 -8.85 -54.35
N ASN A 415 -28.88 -8.42 -53.12
CA ASN A 415 -28.82 -9.33 -51.99
C ASN A 415 -30.25 -9.81 -51.58
N ASN A 416 -30.35 -11.02 -51.05
CA ASN A 416 -31.59 -11.68 -50.68
C ASN A 416 -32.62 -11.75 -51.83
N GLY A 417 -32.16 -11.91 -53.05
CA GLY A 417 -32.97 -11.94 -54.22
C GLY A 417 -32.33 -12.63 -55.41
N LYS A 418 -33.00 -12.52 -56.56
CA LYS A 418 -32.56 -13.03 -57.83
C LYS A 418 -32.22 -11.88 -58.76
N THR A 419 -31.06 -11.93 -59.40
CA THR A 419 -30.67 -10.96 -60.44
C THR A 419 -30.42 -11.70 -61.74
N VAL A 420 -31.10 -11.32 -62.78
CA VAL A 420 -30.96 -11.89 -64.12
C VAL A 420 -29.96 -11.09 -64.92
N LEU A 421 -28.98 -11.79 -65.50
CA LEU A 421 -27.82 -11.23 -66.20
C LEU A 421 -27.60 -11.92 -67.56
N GLY A 422 -26.65 -11.41 -68.36
CA GLY A 422 -26.26 -11.97 -69.63
C GLY A 422 -26.97 -11.42 -70.84
N GLY A 423 -28.05 -10.61 -70.67
CA GLY A 423 -28.70 -9.80 -71.71
C GLY A 423 -29.15 -10.61 -72.96
N GLY A 424 -29.45 -11.85 -72.84
CA GLY A 424 -29.81 -12.74 -73.95
C GLY A 424 -28.63 -13.32 -74.73
N ASN A 425 -27.38 -12.97 -74.34
CA ASN A 425 -26.15 -13.31 -75.09
C ASN A 425 -25.41 -14.56 -74.55
N ILE A 426 -26.01 -15.30 -73.62
CA ILE A 426 -25.41 -16.53 -73.10
C ILE A 426 -25.67 -17.69 -74.05
N GLY A 427 -24.66 -18.08 -74.82
CA GLY A 427 -24.77 -19.19 -75.77
C GLY A 427 -25.10 -20.49 -75.10
N ALA A 428 -26.19 -21.15 -75.52
CA ALA A 428 -26.68 -22.39 -74.88
C ALA A 428 -25.69 -23.58 -75.00
N SER A 429 -24.84 -23.54 -76.01
CA SER A 429 -23.79 -24.56 -76.25
C SER A 429 -22.39 -24.14 -75.82
N THR A 430 -22.27 -23.09 -75.04
CA THR A 430 -21.00 -22.54 -74.55
C THR A 430 -20.97 -22.60 -73.01
N THR A 431 -19.89 -23.05 -72.43
CA THR A 431 -19.67 -23.00 -70.97
C THR A 431 -19.14 -21.65 -70.57
N TYR A 432 -19.65 -21.09 -69.48
CA TYR A 432 -19.20 -19.82 -68.91
C TYR A 432 -18.76 -19.97 -67.47
N ASP A 433 -17.70 -19.30 -67.11
CA ASP A 433 -17.34 -19.10 -65.70
C ASP A 433 -17.97 -17.78 -65.22
N VAL A 434 -18.63 -17.85 -64.09
CA VAL A 434 -19.24 -16.69 -63.40
C VAL A 434 -18.50 -16.47 -62.07
N LEU A 435 -17.97 -15.26 -61.88
CA LEU A 435 -17.30 -14.86 -60.67
C LEU A 435 -18.23 -13.87 -59.95
N VAL A 436 -18.75 -14.30 -58.81
CA VAL A 436 -19.52 -13.44 -57.90
C VAL A 436 -18.58 -12.91 -56.82
N THR A 437 -18.54 -11.58 -56.67
CA THR A 437 -17.76 -10.89 -55.67
C THR A 437 -18.72 -10.31 -54.63
N VAL A 438 -18.59 -10.73 -53.40
CA VAL A 438 -19.30 -10.17 -52.24
C VAL A 438 -18.29 -9.40 -51.43
N ALA A 439 -18.45 -8.08 -51.33
CA ALA A 439 -17.48 -7.22 -50.68
C ALA A 439 -18.16 -6.23 -49.73
N ASP A 440 -17.50 -5.94 -48.66
CA ASP A 440 -17.75 -4.73 -47.89
C ASP A 440 -16.57 -3.76 -48.01
N LYS A 441 -16.56 -2.66 -47.25
CA LYS A 441 -15.49 -1.67 -47.30
C LYS A 441 -14.10 -2.26 -47.00
N TYR A 442 -14.02 -3.36 -46.22
CA TYR A 442 -12.80 -3.87 -45.63
C TYR A 442 -12.35 -5.22 -46.18
N ASN A 443 -13.27 -6.04 -46.66
CA ASN A 443 -12.98 -7.39 -47.14
C ASN A 443 -13.84 -7.79 -48.32
N SER A 444 -13.38 -8.77 -49.07
CA SER A 444 -14.13 -9.36 -50.19
C SER A 444 -14.05 -10.89 -50.16
N LEU A 445 -15.11 -11.51 -50.62
CA LEU A 445 -15.24 -12.94 -50.86
C LEU A 445 -15.53 -13.18 -52.34
N LEU A 446 -14.72 -14.03 -52.97
CA LEU A 446 -14.86 -14.40 -54.37
C LEU A 446 -15.49 -15.81 -54.45
N ILE A 447 -16.54 -15.93 -55.28
CA ILE A 447 -17.25 -17.20 -55.47
C ILE A 447 -17.30 -17.45 -56.95
N GLN A 448 -16.62 -18.50 -57.40
CA GLN A 448 -16.65 -18.95 -58.76
C GLN A 448 -17.73 -20.03 -58.97
N ARG A 449 -18.52 -19.92 -60.04
CA ARG A 449 -19.52 -20.86 -60.49
C ARG A 449 -19.36 -21.08 -62.00
N THR A 450 -19.79 -22.24 -62.47
CA THR A 450 -19.74 -22.58 -63.91
C THR A 450 -21.15 -22.79 -64.42
N LEU A 451 -21.49 -22.10 -65.50
CA LEU A 451 -22.71 -22.32 -66.27
C LEU A 451 -22.40 -23.33 -67.39
N SER A 452 -22.84 -24.56 -67.21
CA SER A 452 -22.66 -25.60 -68.21
C SER A 452 -23.49 -25.34 -69.46
N THR A 453 -23.15 -26.01 -70.55
CA THR A 453 -23.96 -26.03 -71.79
C THR A 453 -25.32 -26.66 -71.55
N LYS A 454 -26.28 -26.45 -72.46
CA LYS A 454 -27.61 -27.08 -72.39
C LYS A 454 -27.53 -28.60 -72.34
N SER A 455 -26.47 -29.18 -72.91
CA SER A 455 -26.21 -30.61 -72.90
C SER A 455 -24.70 -30.83 -72.63
N VAL A 456 -24.38 -31.47 -71.59
CA VAL A 456 -23.05 -31.94 -71.28
C VAL A 456 -22.96 -33.40 -71.62
N LEU A 457 -22.24 -33.74 -72.67
CA LEU A 457 -22.07 -35.14 -73.05
C LEU A 457 -21.09 -35.86 -72.11
N GLN A 458 -19.99 -35.18 -71.79
CA GLN A 458 -18.97 -35.69 -70.89
C GLN A 458 -18.31 -34.53 -70.12
N SER A 459 -18.03 -34.69 -68.87
CA SER A 459 -17.31 -33.71 -68.06
C SER A 459 -16.26 -34.41 -67.19
N PHE A 460 -15.09 -33.81 -67.06
CA PHE A 460 -14.02 -34.30 -66.20
C PHE A 460 -13.68 -33.23 -65.18
N LYS A 461 -13.60 -33.62 -63.94
CA LYS A 461 -13.14 -32.75 -62.83
C LYS A 461 -11.63 -32.98 -62.59
N ARG A 462 -10.87 -31.94 -62.44
CA ARG A 462 -9.41 -31.94 -62.26
C ARG A 462 -8.93 -32.87 -61.16
N SER A 463 -9.79 -33.20 -60.19
CA SER A 463 -9.55 -34.12 -59.05
C SER A 463 -10.15 -35.54 -59.32
N ALA A 464 -9.97 -36.08 -60.49
CA ALA A 464 -10.33 -37.44 -60.89
C ALA A 464 -11.82 -37.82 -60.92
N GLY A 465 -12.73 -36.82 -60.96
CA GLY A 465 -14.17 -37.08 -61.18
C GLY A 465 -14.54 -37.06 -62.68
N ALA A 466 -15.45 -37.92 -63.12
CA ALA A 466 -16.05 -37.93 -64.48
C ALA A 466 -17.57 -37.92 -64.40
N ALA A 467 -18.23 -37.28 -65.38
CA ALA A 467 -19.68 -37.35 -65.48
C ALA A 467 -20.13 -37.43 -66.93
N ILE A 468 -21.27 -38.07 -67.18
CA ILE A 468 -21.90 -38.22 -68.50
C ILE A 468 -23.29 -37.58 -68.43
N GLY A 469 -23.60 -36.66 -69.32
CA GLY A 469 -24.86 -35.96 -69.36
C GLY A 469 -25.02 -34.81 -68.37
N LYS A 470 -24.00 -34.54 -67.56
CA LYS A 470 -23.93 -33.44 -66.61
C LYS A 470 -22.44 -33.02 -66.38
N VAL A 471 -22.22 -31.93 -65.65
CA VAL A 471 -20.87 -31.54 -65.19
C VAL A 471 -20.45 -32.44 -64.00
N ALA A 472 -19.20 -32.86 -63.98
CA ALA A 472 -18.65 -33.64 -62.89
C ALA A 472 -18.56 -32.74 -61.63
N GLU A 473 -19.29 -33.06 -60.58
CA GLU A 473 -19.36 -32.30 -59.32
C GLU A 473 -18.51 -32.93 -58.21
N LEU A 474 -18.42 -34.27 -58.22
CA LEU A 474 -17.73 -35.04 -57.19
C LEU A 474 -16.37 -35.57 -57.70
N ALA A 475 -15.36 -35.61 -56.85
CA ALA A 475 -14.11 -36.26 -57.08
C ALA A 475 -14.26 -37.79 -56.91
N ASN A 476 -13.53 -38.56 -57.69
CA ASN A 476 -13.50 -40.06 -57.63
C ASN A 476 -14.86 -40.74 -57.93
N TRP A 477 -15.78 -40.03 -58.63
CA TRP A 477 -17.06 -40.58 -59.04
C TRP A 477 -17.19 -40.55 -60.57
N LEU A 478 -17.87 -41.57 -61.13
CA LEU A 478 -18.49 -41.47 -62.44
C LEU A 478 -19.99 -41.19 -62.23
N ASP A 479 -20.40 -39.95 -62.50
CA ASP A 479 -21.75 -39.46 -62.26
C ASP A 479 -22.52 -39.41 -63.59
N VAL A 480 -23.56 -40.23 -63.78
CA VAL A 480 -24.30 -40.35 -65.02
C VAL A 480 -25.69 -39.81 -64.83
N ALA A 481 -26.03 -38.68 -65.57
CA ALA A 481 -27.33 -38.05 -65.48
C ALA A 481 -28.44 -38.70 -66.36
N TRP A 482 -28.10 -39.69 -67.15
CA TRP A 482 -29.01 -40.40 -68.06
C TRP A 482 -29.10 -41.86 -67.72
N ASN A 483 -30.21 -42.50 -68.18
CA ASN A 483 -30.30 -43.94 -68.10
C ASN A 483 -29.18 -44.60 -68.89
N THR A 484 -28.44 -45.48 -68.25
CA THR A 484 -27.24 -46.07 -68.84
C THR A 484 -27.55 -47.51 -69.30
N ARG A 485 -27.31 -47.82 -70.64
CA ARG A 485 -27.41 -49.18 -71.19
C ARG A 485 -26.01 -49.69 -71.44
N ILE A 486 -25.60 -50.72 -70.73
CA ILE A 486 -24.32 -51.40 -70.97
C ILE A 486 -24.58 -52.64 -71.82
N ARG A 487 -23.92 -52.64 -72.95
CA ARG A 487 -23.89 -53.83 -73.83
C ARG A 487 -22.66 -54.64 -73.50
N GLY A 488 -22.77 -55.65 -72.71
CA GLY A 488 -21.67 -56.47 -72.24
C GLY A 488 -21.70 -56.57 -70.69
N ASN A 489 -20.65 -57.10 -70.11
CA ASN A 489 -20.56 -57.33 -68.69
C ASN A 489 -20.14 -56.02 -67.93
N LEU A 490 -20.89 -55.63 -66.90
CA LEU A 490 -20.47 -54.62 -65.96
C LEU A 490 -19.67 -55.31 -64.82
N HIS A 491 -18.39 -55.03 -64.72
CA HIS A 491 -17.58 -55.45 -63.57
C HIS A 491 -17.58 -54.33 -62.52
N VAL A 492 -18.12 -54.61 -61.36
CA VAL A 492 -18.08 -53.74 -60.23
C VAL A 492 -17.13 -54.29 -59.17
N ASN A 493 -15.96 -53.67 -58.95
CA ASN A 493 -15.02 -54.08 -57.92
C ASN A 493 -15.36 -53.27 -56.64
N GLY A 494 -15.82 -54.01 -55.63
CA GLY A 494 -16.29 -53.41 -54.38
C GLY A 494 -17.80 -53.31 -54.32
N GLY A 495 -18.38 -53.26 -53.13
CA GLY A 495 -19.81 -53.24 -52.88
C GLY A 495 -20.53 -52.06 -53.53
N VAL A 496 -21.74 -52.26 -53.95
CA VAL A 496 -22.64 -51.17 -54.46
C VAL A 496 -23.39 -50.58 -53.31
N ALA A 497 -23.13 -49.28 -53.03
CA ALA A 497 -23.97 -48.54 -52.09
C ALA A 497 -25.38 -48.35 -52.66
N ASN A 498 -26.35 -48.87 -52.00
CA ASN A 498 -27.75 -48.92 -52.47
C ASN A 498 -28.46 -47.60 -52.25
N GLY A 499 -28.76 -46.91 -53.31
CA GLY A 499 -29.69 -45.78 -53.35
C GLY A 499 -30.96 -46.14 -54.09
N GLY A 500 -31.71 -47.13 -53.63
CA GLY A 500 -33.04 -47.46 -54.09
C GLY A 500 -33.17 -47.79 -55.60
N ALA A 501 -32.85 -48.99 -55.97
CA ALA A 501 -33.15 -49.52 -57.33
C ALA A 501 -34.63 -49.92 -57.36
N THR A 502 -35.41 -49.29 -58.22
CA THR A 502 -36.71 -49.84 -58.64
C THR A 502 -36.52 -50.60 -59.93
N ASN A 503 -36.71 -51.90 -59.90
CA ASN A 503 -36.75 -52.74 -61.10
C ASN A 503 -38.09 -52.54 -61.82
N GLN A 504 -38.03 -52.03 -63.03
CA GLN A 504 -39.24 -51.70 -63.81
C GLN A 504 -39.56 -52.62 -64.94
N SER A 505 -38.73 -53.58 -65.30
CA SER A 505 -39.06 -54.54 -66.33
C SER A 505 -38.18 -55.82 -66.29
N THR A 506 -38.72 -56.91 -66.81
CA THR A 506 -38.09 -58.20 -66.82
C THR A 506 -36.83 -58.35 -67.74
N ASN A 507 -36.45 -57.28 -68.43
CA ASN A 507 -35.29 -57.19 -69.31
C ASN A 507 -34.20 -56.26 -68.87
N ASP A 508 -34.33 -55.64 -67.69
CA ASP A 508 -33.33 -54.70 -67.18
C ASP A 508 -32.25 -55.40 -66.36
N LEU A 509 -31.08 -54.82 -66.35
CA LEU A 509 -29.95 -55.29 -65.57
C LEU A 509 -30.28 -55.20 -64.08
N LEU A 510 -30.34 -56.36 -63.41
CA LEU A 510 -30.53 -56.37 -61.95
C LEU A 510 -29.31 -55.74 -61.26
N LEU A 511 -29.52 -54.72 -60.54
CA LEU A 511 -28.50 -54.16 -59.63
C LEU A 511 -28.43 -55.06 -58.41
N ILE A 512 -27.36 -55.86 -58.29
CA ILE A 512 -27.15 -56.71 -57.13
C ILE A 512 -26.50 -55.86 -56.08
N ASP A 513 -27.24 -55.61 -55.05
CA ASP A 513 -26.70 -55.07 -53.81
C ASP A 513 -25.94 -56.19 -53.09
N THR A 514 -24.65 -56.07 -52.94
CA THR A 514 -23.85 -57.05 -52.24
C THR A 514 -23.86 -56.91 -50.73
N GLY A 515 -24.55 -55.93 -50.25
CA GLY A 515 -24.73 -55.72 -48.79
C GLY A 515 -23.42 -55.48 -48.00
N ASP A 516 -22.35 -55.09 -48.65
CA ASP A 516 -21.08 -54.87 -47.98
C ASP A 516 -20.93 -53.35 -47.61
N PRO A 517 -20.92 -53.03 -46.34
CA PRO A 517 -20.81 -51.63 -45.89
C PRO A 517 -19.34 -51.24 -45.82
N TYR A 518 -18.85 -50.54 -46.79
CA TYR A 518 -17.63 -49.74 -46.64
C TYR A 518 -17.90 -48.25 -46.93
#